data_4bdda627d4760b8573e16f8b42227a51
#
_entry.id   4bdda627d4760b8573e16f8b42227a51
#
_cell.length_a   1.000
_cell.length_b   1.000
_cell.length_c   1.000
_cell.angle_alpha   90.00
_cell.angle_beta   90.00
_cell.angle_gamma   90.00
#
_symmetry.space_group_name_H-M   'P 1'
#
loop_
_entity.id
_entity.type
_entity.pdbx_description
1 polymer ?
#
loop_
_entity_poly.entity_id
_entity_poly.type
_entity_poly.pdbx_seq_one_letter_code
_entity_poly.pdbx_strand_id
1 'polypeptide(L)'
;NGKEFFRRSADAREAVTGLTVGEWYQVQLQLDLQERTYSGTLTSPTSAMEFIGQLASGWDGTIDYSFIDSYGHLGGVRPGLDIDNYEIADHKFPSFDATPRIEESSDLAERRNRADEIRKQLAELQYQTQQQAQQLQTLLSDGPFPMTYGMAEGTPHDVTMQLRGEPSQPGDVVPRGFIRALGGERLPSDTRGSGRLELANWLTRPENPLTARVMVNRIWQYHFGRGLVKTPNDFGVRGLPPTHPDLLDHLATQFIQSGWSIKTMHRAIMLSATYQQSAGTETSGDDLYTHFARRRLSAEEIRDTILMVTRELDPEPGQGHPFPSPISWGFSQHGPFNAVYDHNKRSVYLMTQRLKRHPFLALFDGPDTNASTPDRLGTTVPTQALYFLNDPFVHAKADAWAGRLQAESPTESEQIDRAWRTALGRSPTTEELHDALHFIAMYQTELSRINQDNVQRRALAAFLRTIIGSNEFLHVD
;
A
#
# COMPACT_ATOMS: atom_id res chain seq x y z
N ASN A 1 4.30 -28.87 26.16
CA ASN A 1 5.58 -29.18 26.76
C ASN A 1 6.57 -29.99 25.90
N GLY A 2 6.23 -30.37 24.63
CA GLY A 2 7.11 -31.04 23.68
C GLY A 2 7.62 -32.44 24.10
N LYS A 3 6.98 -33.04 25.10
CA LYS A 3 7.40 -34.31 25.69
C LYS A 3 6.36 -35.43 25.55
N GLU A 4 5.39 -35.26 24.69
CA GLU A 4 4.32 -36.25 24.50
C GLU A 4 4.16 -36.61 23.04
N PHE A 5 4.06 -37.91 22.78
CA PHE A 5 3.70 -38.42 21.46
C PHE A 5 2.19 -38.47 21.35
N PHE A 6 1.63 -37.79 20.35
CA PHE A 6 0.22 -37.72 20.09
C PHE A 6 -0.14 -38.51 18.84
N ARG A 7 -1.29 -39.18 18.89
CA ARG A 7 -1.94 -39.73 17.69
C ARG A 7 -3.19 -38.94 17.36
N ARG A 8 -3.56 -38.89 16.11
CA ARG A 8 -4.86 -38.41 15.67
C ARG A 8 -5.65 -39.61 15.14
N SER A 9 -6.71 -39.97 15.79
CA SER A 9 -7.63 -41.04 15.36
C SER A 9 -8.93 -40.40 14.90
N ALA A 10 -9.26 -40.54 13.64
CA ALA A 10 -10.34 -39.79 12.98
C ALA A 10 -10.19 -38.27 13.26
N ASP A 11 -11.04 -37.67 14.04
CA ASP A 11 -11.02 -36.25 14.36
C ASP A 11 -10.51 -35.93 15.79
N ALA A 12 -10.15 -36.91 16.55
CA ALA A 12 -9.67 -36.75 17.93
C ALA A 12 -8.12 -36.83 18.01
N ARG A 13 -7.54 -35.94 18.79
CA ARG A 13 -6.11 -35.94 19.15
C ARG A 13 -5.94 -36.54 20.54
N GLU A 14 -5.21 -37.65 20.62
CA GLU A 14 -4.96 -38.35 21.87
C GLU A 14 -3.46 -38.45 22.19
N ALA A 15 -3.07 -38.24 23.42
CA ALA A 15 -1.72 -38.50 23.85
C ALA A 15 -1.47 -40.01 23.99
N VAL A 16 -0.43 -40.50 23.37
CA VAL A 16 -0.05 -41.93 23.44
C VAL A 16 0.91 -42.16 24.57
N THR A 17 1.96 -41.33 24.69
CA THR A 17 2.96 -41.46 25.77
C THR A 17 3.80 -40.19 25.90
N GLY A 18 4.49 -40.04 27.03
CA GLY A 18 5.51 -39.03 27.20
C GLY A 18 6.85 -39.48 26.59
N LEU A 19 7.56 -38.55 25.95
CA LEU A 19 8.87 -38.76 25.38
C LEU A 19 9.95 -38.20 26.31
N THR A 20 11.07 -38.92 26.43
CA THR A 20 12.24 -38.47 27.19
C THR A 20 13.19 -37.71 26.26
N VAL A 21 13.59 -36.51 26.64
CA VAL A 21 14.53 -35.70 25.87
C VAL A 21 15.91 -36.36 25.85
N GLY A 22 16.49 -36.52 24.66
CA GLY A 22 17.78 -37.14 24.46
C GLY A 22 17.73 -38.68 24.22
N GLU A 23 16.54 -39.27 24.23
CA GLU A 23 16.34 -40.64 23.80
C GLU A 23 15.91 -40.76 22.36
N TRP A 24 16.34 -41.77 21.68
CA TRP A 24 15.90 -42.12 20.35
C TRP A 24 14.68 -43.03 20.40
N TYR A 25 13.68 -42.73 19.59
CA TYR A 25 12.49 -43.52 19.44
C TYR A 25 12.34 -43.99 18.01
N GLN A 26 12.08 -45.29 17.82
CA GLN A 26 11.64 -45.81 16.56
C GLN A 26 10.12 -45.78 16.49
N VAL A 27 9.58 -45.15 15.47
CA VAL A 27 8.15 -45.17 15.16
C VAL A 27 7.93 -46.04 13.93
N GLN A 28 7.14 -47.09 14.08
CA GLN A 28 6.74 -47.93 12.97
C GLN A 28 5.22 -47.85 12.80
N LEU A 29 4.76 -47.57 11.60
CA LEU A 29 3.34 -47.46 11.28
C LEU A 29 2.99 -48.47 10.21
N GLN A 30 1.87 -49.15 10.37
CA GLN A 30 1.26 -50.01 9.39
C GLN A 30 -0.14 -49.50 9.07
N LEU A 31 -0.43 -49.27 7.79
CA LEU A 31 -1.73 -48.79 7.33
C LEU A 31 -2.52 -49.96 6.74
N ASP A 32 -3.75 -50.12 7.17
CA ASP A 32 -4.72 -50.99 6.52
C ASP A 32 -5.71 -50.11 5.74
N LEU A 33 -5.52 -50.08 4.43
CA LEU A 33 -6.31 -49.24 3.55
C LEU A 33 -7.74 -49.75 3.33
N GLN A 34 -7.96 -51.10 3.53
CA GLN A 34 -9.28 -51.68 3.37
C GLN A 34 -10.16 -51.43 4.57
N GLU A 35 -9.63 -51.63 5.77
CA GLU A 35 -10.36 -51.39 7.03
C GLU A 35 -10.29 -49.94 7.49
N ARG A 36 -9.50 -49.10 6.79
CA ARG A 36 -9.28 -47.70 7.13
C ARG A 36 -8.75 -47.50 8.56
N THR A 37 -7.83 -48.35 8.94
CA THR A 37 -7.18 -48.29 10.24
C THR A 37 -5.68 -48.14 10.09
N TYR A 38 -5.03 -47.74 11.16
CA TYR A 38 -3.58 -47.85 11.27
C TYR A 38 -3.21 -48.40 12.62
N SER A 39 -2.13 -49.19 12.64
CA SER A 39 -1.47 -49.63 13.86
C SER A 39 -0.01 -49.17 13.86
N GLY A 40 0.53 -48.95 15.01
CA GLY A 40 1.92 -48.54 15.11
C GLY A 40 2.55 -48.94 16.40
N THR A 41 3.88 -48.97 16.38
CA THR A 41 4.69 -49.16 17.58
C THR A 41 5.64 -47.99 17.75
N LEU A 42 5.78 -47.56 18.99
CA LEU A 42 6.76 -46.59 19.42
C LEU A 42 7.73 -47.31 20.36
N THR A 43 8.96 -47.48 19.95
CA THR A 43 9.98 -48.28 20.68
C THR A 43 11.16 -47.39 21.04
N SER A 44 11.60 -47.47 22.28
CA SER A 44 12.86 -46.94 22.77
C SER A 44 13.69 -48.08 23.41
N PRO A 45 14.95 -47.84 23.80
CA PRO A 45 15.76 -48.83 24.50
C PRO A 45 15.13 -49.31 25.81
N THR A 46 14.25 -48.53 26.38
CA THR A 46 13.67 -48.78 27.72
C THR A 46 12.19 -49.13 27.69
N SER A 47 11.49 -48.91 26.56
CA SER A 47 10.04 -49.09 26.48
C SER A 47 9.58 -49.40 25.04
N ALA A 48 8.49 -50.16 24.95
CA ALA A 48 7.76 -50.37 23.71
C ALA A 48 6.28 -50.18 23.96
N MET A 49 5.60 -49.45 23.06
CA MET A 49 4.18 -49.20 23.15
C MET A 49 3.53 -49.39 21.81
N GLU A 50 2.41 -50.07 21.78
CA GLU A 50 1.57 -50.22 20.61
C GLU A 50 0.41 -49.27 20.64
N PHE A 51 -0.01 -48.79 19.49
CA PHE A 51 -1.21 -47.93 19.36
C PHE A 51 -1.96 -48.25 18.06
N ILE A 52 -3.26 -48.04 18.09
CA ILE A 52 -4.17 -48.31 16.96
C ILE A 52 -5.04 -47.07 16.77
N GLY A 53 -5.36 -46.71 15.55
CA GLY A 53 -6.28 -45.62 15.25
C GLY A 53 -7.03 -45.82 13.95
N GLN A 54 -7.96 -44.89 13.66
CA GLN A 54 -8.71 -44.86 12.42
C GLN A 54 -8.19 -43.74 11.52
N LEU A 55 -8.15 -44.01 10.21
CA LEU A 55 -7.84 -43.01 9.21
C LEU A 55 -9.01 -42.03 9.04
N ALA A 56 -8.71 -40.79 8.68
CA ALA A 56 -9.69 -39.73 8.56
C ALA A 56 -10.80 -40.07 7.55
N SER A 57 -12.03 -39.71 7.86
CA SER A 57 -13.16 -39.84 6.95
C SER A 57 -12.93 -38.96 5.72
N GLY A 58 -13.05 -39.54 4.51
CA GLY A 58 -12.82 -38.82 3.25
C GLY A 58 -11.42 -38.96 2.65
N TRP A 59 -10.52 -39.69 3.27
CA TRP A 59 -9.22 -40.03 2.67
C TRP A 59 -9.42 -41.03 1.51
N ASP A 60 -8.82 -40.74 0.36
CA ASP A 60 -8.99 -41.49 -0.88
C ASP A 60 -8.09 -42.74 -0.99
N GLY A 61 -7.25 -43.00 -0.01
CA GLY A 61 -6.32 -44.13 0.01
C GLY A 61 -4.95 -43.84 -0.60
N THR A 62 -4.70 -42.61 -1.05
CA THR A 62 -3.39 -42.21 -1.56
C THR A 62 -2.56 -41.54 -0.48
N ILE A 63 -1.24 -41.75 -0.52
CA ILE A 63 -0.26 -41.07 0.33
C ILE A 63 0.60 -40.21 -0.58
N ASP A 64 0.23 -38.93 -0.71
CA ASP A 64 0.97 -37.97 -1.55
C ASP A 64 2.22 -37.48 -0.87
N TYR A 65 2.17 -37.34 0.46
CA TYR A 65 3.33 -36.91 1.27
C TYR A 65 3.17 -37.37 2.70
N SER A 66 4.29 -37.50 3.40
CA SER A 66 4.32 -37.66 4.84
C SER A 66 4.99 -36.45 5.48
N PHE A 67 4.47 -36.02 6.60
CA PHE A 67 4.92 -34.83 7.30
C PHE A 67 5.19 -35.15 8.77
N ILE A 68 6.40 -34.84 9.22
CA ILE A 68 6.79 -34.96 10.61
C ILE A 68 7.08 -33.55 11.12
N ASP A 69 6.32 -33.11 12.12
CA ASP A 69 6.40 -31.74 12.64
C ASP A 69 6.40 -31.72 14.16
N SER A 70 7.13 -30.77 14.70
CA SER A 70 7.14 -30.42 16.13
C SER A 70 6.10 -29.33 16.48
N TYR A 71 5.01 -29.26 15.75
CA TYR A 71 3.99 -28.22 15.85
C TYR A 71 3.19 -28.32 17.17
N GLY A 72 3.04 -27.20 17.86
CA GLY A 72 2.19 -27.10 19.07
C GLY A 72 2.94 -26.67 20.33
N HIS A 73 4.14 -26.15 20.20
CA HIS A 73 4.90 -25.59 21.32
C HIS A 73 4.45 -24.17 21.65
N LEU A 74 3.82 -24.00 22.80
CA LEU A 74 3.50 -22.69 23.37
C LEU A 74 4.75 -22.16 24.08
N GLY A 75 5.52 -21.26 23.45
CA GLY A 75 6.61 -20.57 24.12
C GLY A 75 7.95 -20.45 23.40
N GLY A 76 7.97 -20.13 22.14
CA GLY A 76 9.10 -19.40 21.53
C GLY A 76 10.36 -20.16 21.10
N VAL A 77 10.69 -21.31 21.62
CA VAL A 77 11.84 -22.14 21.17
C VAL A 77 11.32 -23.49 20.73
N ARG A 78 11.46 -23.81 19.46
CA ARG A 78 11.13 -25.14 18.91
C ARG A 78 12.21 -26.11 19.36
N PRO A 79 11.87 -27.21 20.03
CA PRO A 79 12.84 -28.26 20.25
C PRO A 79 13.26 -28.87 18.89
N GLY A 80 14.54 -29.05 18.69
CA GLY A 80 15.03 -29.76 17.51
C GLY A 80 14.48 -31.18 17.51
N LEU A 81 14.01 -31.62 16.36
CA LEU A 81 13.65 -33.01 16.06
C LEU A 81 14.65 -33.53 15.06
N ASP A 82 15.47 -34.48 15.47
CA ASP A 82 16.37 -35.19 14.58
C ASP A 82 15.63 -36.42 14.02
N ILE A 83 15.65 -36.63 12.71
CA ILE A 83 15.02 -37.75 12.05
C ILE A 83 16.13 -38.50 11.31
N ASP A 84 16.24 -39.79 11.59
CA ASP A 84 17.18 -40.66 10.93
C ASP A 84 16.44 -41.89 10.36
N ASN A 85 16.92 -42.40 9.23
CA ASN A 85 16.42 -43.61 8.58
C ASN A 85 14.91 -43.65 8.30
N TYR A 86 14.42 -42.64 7.57
CA TYR A 86 13.02 -42.62 7.13
C TYR A 86 12.83 -43.51 5.90
N GLU A 87 11.96 -44.51 6.01
CA GLU A 87 11.68 -45.45 4.93
C GLU A 87 10.17 -45.71 4.82
N ILE A 88 9.67 -45.83 3.60
CA ILE A 88 8.29 -46.27 3.29
C ILE A 88 8.43 -47.56 2.46
N ALA A 89 7.74 -48.62 2.87
CA ALA A 89 7.74 -49.88 2.17
C ALA A 89 6.33 -50.50 2.12
N ASP A 90 6.11 -51.34 1.12
CA ASP A 90 4.85 -52.09 0.93
C ASP A 90 4.81 -53.45 1.66
N HIS A 91 5.81 -53.71 2.47
CA HIS A 91 5.94 -54.92 3.26
C HIS A 91 6.19 -54.60 4.75
N LYS A 92 5.93 -55.58 5.60
CA LYS A 92 6.16 -55.44 7.04
C LYS A 92 7.65 -55.39 7.34
N PHE A 93 8.10 -54.35 8.03
CA PHE A 93 9.46 -54.26 8.50
C PHE A 93 9.72 -55.36 9.53
N PRO A 94 10.95 -55.95 9.57
CA PRO A 94 11.32 -56.92 10.59
C PRO A 94 11.24 -56.28 11.97
N SER A 95 10.91 -57.10 12.99
CA SER A 95 10.87 -56.60 14.37
C SER A 95 12.26 -56.11 14.78
N PHE A 96 12.28 -54.90 15.37
CA PHE A 96 13.52 -54.30 15.85
C PHE A 96 14.08 -55.09 17.01
N ASP A 97 15.30 -55.61 16.88
CA ASP A 97 16.03 -56.20 18.00
C ASP A 97 16.67 -55.06 18.80
N ALA A 98 16.06 -54.73 19.94
CA ALA A 98 16.42 -53.61 20.80
C ALA A 98 17.77 -53.74 21.52
N THR A 99 18.54 -54.77 21.21
CA THR A 99 19.91 -54.88 21.71
C THR A 99 20.85 -54.03 20.84
N PRO A 100 21.32 -52.88 21.30
CA PRO A 100 22.27 -52.10 20.55
C PRO A 100 23.61 -52.84 20.57
N ARG A 101 23.93 -53.52 19.48
CA ARG A 101 25.33 -53.83 19.17
C ARG A 101 25.98 -52.52 18.69
N ILE A 102 26.25 -51.62 19.62
CA ILE A 102 27.19 -50.55 19.39
C ILE A 102 28.57 -51.15 19.59
N GLU A 103 29.12 -51.74 18.53
CA GLU A 103 30.57 -51.72 18.39
C GLU A 103 30.91 -50.24 18.21
N GLU A 104 31.52 -49.63 19.23
CA GLU A 104 32.12 -48.31 19.11
C GLU A 104 33.21 -48.38 18.05
N SER A 105 32.83 -48.26 16.78
CA SER A 105 33.80 -48.03 15.71
C SER A 105 34.39 -46.63 15.93
N SER A 106 35.70 -46.50 15.75
CA SER A 106 36.41 -45.22 15.79
C SER A 106 35.75 -44.15 14.93
N ASP A 107 35.00 -44.54 13.90
CA ASP A 107 34.22 -43.72 12.99
C ASP A 107 33.01 -43.03 13.70
N LEU A 108 32.38 -43.71 14.66
CA LEU A 108 31.27 -43.10 15.41
C LEU A 108 31.75 -42.00 16.38
N ALA A 109 32.90 -42.17 17.01
CA ALA A 109 33.52 -41.16 17.83
C ALA A 109 33.96 -39.94 17.03
N GLU A 110 34.53 -40.15 15.84
CA GLU A 110 34.87 -39.05 14.92
C GLU A 110 33.63 -38.29 14.41
N ARG A 111 32.57 -38.99 14.06
CA ARG A 111 31.31 -38.38 13.63
C ARG A 111 30.65 -37.58 14.74
N ARG A 112 30.68 -38.07 15.99
CA ARG A 112 30.18 -37.29 17.16
C ARG A 112 31.01 -36.03 17.39
N ASN A 113 32.34 -36.14 17.38
CA ASN A 113 33.20 -34.97 17.53
C ASN A 113 32.98 -33.93 16.43
N ARG A 114 32.81 -34.38 15.19
CA ARG A 114 32.52 -33.51 14.06
C ARG A 114 31.13 -32.86 14.18
N ALA A 115 30.12 -33.59 14.64
CA ALA A 115 28.79 -33.07 14.89
C ALA A 115 28.79 -32.01 16.01
N ASP A 116 29.54 -32.22 17.08
CA ASP A 116 29.68 -31.28 18.19
C ASP A 116 30.44 -30.01 17.75
N GLU A 117 31.45 -30.16 16.90
CA GLU A 117 32.14 -29.01 16.32
C GLU A 117 31.21 -28.19 15.39
N ILE A 118 30.41 -28.83 14.55
CA ILE A 118 29.41 -28.17 13.70
C ILE A 118 28.34 -27.51 14.56
N ARG A 119 27.88 -28.11 15.65
CA ARG A 119 26.94 -27.51 16.60
C ARG A 119 27.52 -26.25 17.24
N LYS A 120 28.78 -26.26 17.65
CA LYS A 120 29.46 -25.07 18.17
C LYS A 120 29.55 -23.96 17.14
N GLN A 121 29.93 -24.28 15.89
CA GLN A 121 30.00 -23.32 14.80
C GLN A 121 28.61 -22.75 14.48
N LEU A 122 27.57 -23.58 14.48
CA LEU A 122 26.20 -23.15 14.27
C LEU A 122 25.71 -22.19 15.37
N ALA A 123 26.00 -22.51 16.63
CA ALA A 123 25.64 -21.66 17.78
C ALA A 123 26.36 -20.30 17.69
N GLU A 124 27.63 -20.29 17.33
CA GLU A 124 28.39 -19.05 17.13
C GLU A 124 27.82 -18.20 15.99
N LEU A 125 27.51 -18.81 14.83
CA LEU A 125 26.88 -18.13 13.71
C LEU A 125 25.50 -17.59 14.06
N GLN A 126 24.70 -18.35 14.80
CA GLN A 126 23.40 -17.90 15.29
C GLN A 126 23.53 -16.69 16.21
N TYR A 127 24.50 -16.73 17.14
CA TYR A 127 24.78 -15.59 18.03
C TYR A 127 25.22 -14.35 17.26
N GLN A 128 26.14 -14.50 16.29
CA GLN A 128 26.59 -13.39 15.44
C GLN A 128 25.44 -12.81 14.60
N THR A 129 24.60 -13.68 14.05
CA THR A 129 23.41 -13.25 13.28
C THR A 129 22.43 -12.47 14.16
N GLN A 130 22.23 -12.92 15.40
CA GLN A 130 21.35 -12.21 16.35
C GLN A 130 21.94 -10.86 16.76
N GLN A 131 23.24 -10.77 16.98
CA GLN A 131 23.91 -9.49 17.25
C GLN A 131 23.81 -8.51 16.08
N GLN A 132 24.07 -9.00 14.86
CA GLN A 132 23.93 -8.17 13.66
C GLN A 132 22.48 -7.70 13.45
N ALA A 133 21.49 -8.56 13.72
CA ALA A 133 20.08 -8.18 13.65
C ALA A 133 19.73 -7.10 14.69
N GLN A 134 20.26 -7.19 15.92
CA GLN A 134 20.08 -6.15 16.93
C GLN A 134 20.76 -4.83 16.54
N GLN A 135 21.98 -4.88 16.03
CA GLN A 135 22.70 -3.69 15.52
C GLN A 135 21.93 -3.04 14.38
N LEU A 136 21.43 -3.84 13.42
CA LEU A 136 20.60 -3.36 12.33
C LEU A 136 19.33 -2.71 12.85
N GLN A 137 18.65 -3.32 13.82
CA GLN A 137 17.44 -2.75 14.42
C GLN A 137 17.74 -1.41 15.13
N THR A 138 18.85 -1.29 15.83
CA THR A 138 19.28 -0.03 16.45
C THR A 138 19.60 1.03 15.39
N LEU A 139 20.29 0.65 14.30
CA LEU A 139 20.57 1.57 13.20
C LEU A 139 19.30 2.02 12.46
N LEU A 140 18.30 1.15 12.37
CA LEU A 140 17.02 1.48 11.76
C LEU A 140 16.14 2.38 12.65
N SER A 141 16.21 2.22 13.99
CA SER A 141 15.45 3.04 14.93
C SER A 141 16.12 4.39 15.23
N ASP A 142 17.45 4.39 15.42
CA ASP A 142 18.21 5.52 15.93
C ASP A 142 19.22 6.05 14.91
N GLY A 143 19.16 5.59 13.67
CA GLY A 143 20.06 6.00 12.60
C GLY A 143 19.98 7.51 12.30
N PRO A 144 21.08 8.10 11.75
CA PRO A 144 21.16 9.54 11.50
C PRO A 144 20.21 10.04 10.40
N PHE A 145 19.58 9.11 9.65
CA PHE A 145 18.67 9.44 8.55
C PHE A 145 17.38 8.64 8.66
N PRO A 146 16.23 9.27 8.33
CA PRO A 146 14.98 8.55 8.19
C PRO A 146 15.12 7.44 7.14
N MET A 147 14.75 6.22 7.50
CA MET A 147 14.78 5.09 6.58
C MET A 147 13.59 5.15 5.63
N THR A 148 13.83 4.80 4.38
CA THR A 148 12.79 4.66 3.36
C THR A 148 13.00 3.37 2.57
N TYR A 149 11.91 2.88 1.97
CA TYR A 149 12.03 1.78 1.02
C TYR A 149 12.77 2.23 -0.22
N GLY A 150 13.74 1.45 -0.64
CA GLY A 150 14.50 1.69 -1.84
C GLY A 150 14.79 0.38 -2.58
N MET A 151 15.17 0.50 -3.84
CA MET A 151 15.63 -0.64 -4.63
C MET A 151 17.14 -0.72 -4.55
N ALA A 152 17.65 -1.90 -4.24
CA ALA A 152 19.07 -2.24 -4.37
C ALA A 152 19.34 -2.91 -5.73
N GLU A 153 20.60 -2.85 -6.17
CA GLU A 153 21.03 -3.63 -7.31
C GLU A 153 21.05 -5.11 -6.94
N GLY A 154 20.42 -5.93 -7.80
CA GLY A 154 20.53 -7.38 -7.77
C GLY A 154 21.67 -7.87 -8.67
N THR A 155 21.51 -9.06 -9.23
CA THR A 155 22.40 -9.60 -10.28
C THR A 155 21.78 -9.29 -11.64
N PRO A 156 22.25 -8.24 -12.35
CA PRO A 156 21.69 -7.88 -13.63
C PRO A 156 22.02 -8.91 -14.69
N HIS A 157 21.03 -9.29 -15.49
CA HIS A 157 21.21 -10.21 -16.61
C HIS A 157 20.25 -9.86 -17.74
N ASP A 158 20.61 -10.26 -18.95
CA ASP A 158 19.73 -10.21 -20.09
C ASP A 158 18.72 -11.38 -19.99
N VAL A 159 17.52 -11.19 -20.54
CA VAL A 159 16.46 -12.18 -20.47
C VAL A 159 16.21 -12.83 -21.81
N THR A 160 15.70 -14.05 -21.80
CA THR A 160 15.28 -14.73 -23.01
C THR A 160 13.88 -14.29 -23.42
N MET A 161 13.63 -14.24 -24.73
CA MET A 161 12.28 -14.08 -25.25
C MET A 161 11.44 -15.28 -24.84
N GLN A 162 10.22 -15.04 -24.38
CA GLN A 162 9.25 -16.09 -24.11
C GLN A 162 8.45 -16.37 -25.39
N LEU A 163 8.66 -17.54 -26.01
CA LEU A 163 7.95 -17.91 -27.23
C LEU A 163 6.45 -18.03 -26.94
N ARG A 164 5.65 -17.28 -27.67
CA ARG A 164 4.18 -17.16 -27.46
C ARG A 164 3.76 -16.75 -26.05
N GLY A 165 4.67 -16.09 -25.30
CA GLY A 165 4.41 -15.69 -23.90
C GLY A 165 4.53 -16.83 -22.88
N GLU A 166 5.04 -18.00 -23.28
CA GLU A 166 5.17 -19.18 -22.42
C GLU A 166 6.56 -19.19 -21.73
N PRO A 167 6.65 -19.01 -20.40
CA PRO A 167 7.93 -18.94 -19.69
C PRO A 167 8.78 -20.22 -19.79
N SER A 168 8.16 -21.37 -19.98
CA SER A 168 8.84 -22.66 -20.14
C SER A 168 9.46 -22.87 -21.52
N GLN A 169 9.18 -21.97 -22.47
CA GLN A 169 9.71 -22.02 -23.84
C GLN A 169 10.60 -20.80 -24.12
N PRO A 170 11.85 -20.79 -23.63
CA PRO A 170 12.78 -19.71 -23.87
C PRO A 170 13.22 -19.67 -25.34
N GLY A 171 13.21 -18.50 -25.93
CA GLY A 171 13.77 -18.20 -27.24
C GLY A 171 15.16 -17.54 -27.11
N ASP A 172 15.47 -16.66 -28.07
CA ASP A 172 16.74 -15.94 -28.10
C ASP A 172 16.91 -15.01 -26.90
N VAL A 173 18.17 -14.83 -26.49
CA VAL A 173 18.53 -13.84 -25.47
C VAL A 173 18.32 -12.44 -26.03
N VAL A 174 17.56 -11.62 -25.31
CA VAL A 174 17.29 -10.23 -25.64
C VAL A 174 18.16 -9.33 -24.77
N PRO A 175 19.14 -8.63 -25.35
CA PRO A 175 19.96 -7.69 -24.63
C PRO A 175 19.11 -6.53 -24.10
N ARG A 176 19.43 -6.06 -22.89
CA ARG A 176 18.81 -4.87 -22.30
C ARG A 176 19.03 -3.64 -23.19
N GLY A 177 18.02 -2.80 -23.27
CA GLY A 177 18.05 -1.59 -24.12
C GLY A 177 16.77 -0.79 -24.00
N PHE A 178 16.66 0.22 -24.85
CA PHE A 178 15.54 1.15 -24.85
C PHE A 178 14.69 1.03 -26.11
N ILE A 179 13.56 1.73 -26.15
CA ILE A 179 12.59 1.65 -27.26
C ILE A 179 13.20 2.24 -28.53
N ARG A 180 13.49 1.41 -29.52
CA ARG A 180 14.16 1.83 -30.76
C ARG A 180 13.35 2.86 -31.55
N ALA A 181 12.02 2.76 -31.59
CA ALA A 181 11.13 3.72 -32.26
C ALA A 181 11.26 5.14 -31.68
N LEU A 182 11.78 5.28 -30.46
CA LEU A 182 12.06 6.55 -29.80
C LEU A 182 13.57 6.87 -29.75
N GLY A 183 14.33 6.31 -30.67
CA GLY A 183 15.78 6.50 -30.73
C GLY A 183 16.54 5.80 -29.61
N GLY A 184 15.98 4.73 -29.04
CA GLY A 184 16.65 3.94 -28.00
C GLY A 184 17.70 2.99 -28.57
N GLU A 185 18.78 2.81 -27.84
CA GLU A 185 19.89 1.93 -28.18
C GLU A 185 19.97 0.75 -27.18
N ARG A 186 20.78 -0.23 -27.49
CA ARG A 186 21.14 -1.28 -26.55
C ARG A 186 22.05 -0.71 -25.47
N LEU A 187 21.95 -1.25 -24.25
CA LEU A 187 22.94 -0.91 -23.23
C LEU A 187 24.32 -1.35 -23.67
N PRO A 188 25.36 -0.56 -23.39
CA PRO A 188 26.74 -0.97 -23.58
C PRO A 188 27.03 -2.28 -22.86
N SER A 189 27.83 -3.15 -23.46
CA SER A 189 28.15 -4.48 -22.92
C SER A 189 28.92 -4.42 -21.58
N ASP A 190 29.56 -3.28 -21.30
CA ASP A 190 30.31 -3.00 -20.08
C ASP A 190 29.47 -2.30 -19.00
N THR A 191 28.14 -2.13 -19.22
CA THR A 191 27.25 -1.52 -18.24
C THR A 191 27.25 -2.31 -16.94
N ARG A 192 27.72 -1.66 -15.88
CA ARG A 192 27.64 -2.19 -14.52
C ARG A 192 26.29 -1.87 -13.93
N GLY A 193 25.62 -2.86 -13.35
CA GLY A 193 24.28 -2.67 -12.78
C GLY A 193 23.13 -2.97 -13.72
N SER A 194 21.92 -2.65 -13.28
CA SER A 194 20.67 -3.03 -13.97
C SER A 194 20.37 -2.22 -15.23
N GLY A 195 21.00 -1.07 -15.43
CA GLY A 195 20.68 -0.13 -16.50
C GLY A 195 19.64 0.94 -16.12
N ARG A 196 19.27 1.05 -14.84
CA ARG A 196 18.29 2.07 -14.39
C ARG A 196 18.80 3.50 -14.55
N LEU A 197 20.10 3.75 -14.33
CA LEU A 197 20.70 5.06 -14.53
C LEU A 197 20.67 5.45 -16.02
N GLU A 198 21.05 4.53 -16.87
CA GLU A 198 21.03 4.71 -18.33
C GLU A 198 19.59 4.93 -18.84
N LEU A 199 18.60 4.21 -18.27
CA LEU A 199 17.17 4.45 -18.56
C LEU A 199 16.76 5.86 -18.15
N ALA A 200 17.12 6.32 -16.97
CA ALA A 200 16.81 7.67 -16.52
C ALA A 200 17.42 8.72 -17.45
N ASN A 201 18.69 8.56 -17.82
CA ASN A 201 19.38 9.44 -18.76
C ASN A 201 18.71 9.45 -20.14
N TRP A 202 18.32 8.27 -20.66
CA TRP A 202 17.62 8.17 -21.94
C TRP A 202 16.22 8.84 -21.90
N LEU A 203 15.48 8.67 -20.83
CA LEU A 203 14.17 9.32 -20.65
C LEU A 203 14.25 10.84 -20.58
N THR A 204 15.31 11.39 -19.96
CA THR A 204 15.45 12.83 -19.73
C THR A 204 16.33 13.54 -20.75
N ARG A 205 16.85 12.83 -21.74
CA ARG A 205 17.65 13.50 -22.80
C ARG A 205 16.76 14.43 -23.64
N PRO A 206 17.29 15.60 -24.08
CA PRO A 206 16.54 16.59 -24.84
C PRO A 206 15.92 16.05 -26.15
N GLU A 207 16.54 15.05 -26.76
CA GLU A 207 16.11 14.41 -27.99
C GLU A 207 14.93 13.44 -27.81
N ASN A 208 14.59 13.09 -26.56
CA ASN A 208 13.44 12.23 -26.32
C ASN A 208 12.14 12.96 -26.69
N PRO A 209 11.37 12.47 -27.69
CA PRO A 209 10.26 13.22 -28.23
C PRO A 209 9.04 13.27 -27.31
N LEU A 210 8.99 12.41 -26.27
CA LEU A 210 7.78 12.22 -25.48
C LEU A 210 7.85 12.78 -24.06
N THR A 211 8.94 12.56 -23.33
CA THR A 211 8.96 12.81 -21.87
C THR A 211 8.56 14.25 -21.53
N ALA A 212 9.16 15.24 -22.19
CA ALA A 212 8.84 16.65 -21.92
C ALA A 212 7.42 17.00 -22.36
N ARG A 213 6.97 16.54 -23.55
CA ARG A 213 5.61 16.78 -24.05
C ARG A 213 4.55 16.18 -23.14
N VAL A 214 4.73 14.94 -22.72
CA VAL A 214 3.80 14.25 -21.80
C VAL A 214 3.71 14.99 -20.46
N MET A 215 4.85 15.39 -19.90
CA MET A 215 4.86 16.10 -18.63
C MET A 215 4.20 17.47 -18.71
N VAL A 216 4.51 18.25 -19.73
CA VAL A 216 3.90 19.57 -19.98
C VAL A 216 2.40 19.44 -20.25
N ASN A 217 1.98 18.44 -21.03
CA ASN A 217 0.57 18.18 -21.27
C ASN A 217 -0.19 17.87 -19.97
N ARG A 218 0.41 17.13 -19.04
CA ARG A 218 -0.18 16.87 -17.72
C ARG A 218 -0.24 18.11 -16.85
N ILE A 219 0.81 18.94 -16.84
CA ILE A 219 0.80 20.22 -16.11
C ILE A 219 -0.32 21.11 -16.65
N TRP A 220 -0.44 21.22 -17.98
CA TRP A 220 -1.53 21.95 -18.65
C TRP A 220 -2.90 21.41 -18.27
N GLN A 221 -3.08 20.09 -18.31
CA GLN A 221 -4.32 19.42 -17.93
C GLN A 221 -4.78 19.74 -16.51
N TYR A 222 -3.84 19.79 -15.54
CA TYR A 222 -4.18 20.16 -14.17
C TYR A 222 -4.64 21.61 -14.04
N HIS A 223 -4.17 22.52 -14.89
CA HIS A 223 -4.62 23.90 -14.88
C HIS A 223 -5.96 24.12 -15.57
N PHE A 224 -6.15 23.48 -16.73
CA PHE A 224 -7.31 23.74 -17.59
C PHE A 224 -8.36 22.61 -17.58
N GLY A 225 -8.17 21.57 -16.77
CA GLY A 225 -9.06 20.41 -16.70
C GLY A 225 -8.89 19.43 -17.87
N ARG A 226 -8.22 19.81 -18.95
CA ARG A 226 -7.93 18.97 -20.13
C ARG A 226 -6.55 19.25 -20.70
N GLY A 227 -5.89 18.25 -21.26
CA GLY A 227 -4.60 18.41 -21.92
C GLY A 227 -4.72 18.96 -23.33
N LEU A 228 -3.62 19.52 -23.84
CA LEU A 228 -3.46 19.85 -25.26
C LEU A 228 -3.58 18.57 -26.12
N VAL A 229 -3.07 17.45 -25.61
CA VAL A 229 -3.38 16.10 -26.08
C VAL A 229 -4.43 15.52 -25.14
N LYS A 230 -5.65 15.27 -25.66
CA LYS A 230 -6.80 14.79 -24.86
C LYS A 230 -6.67 13.33 -24.40
N THR A 231 -5.69 12.61 -24.91
CA THR A 231 -5.35 11.23 -24.51
C THR A 231 -4.02 11.21 -23.76
N PRO A 232 -3.95 11.68 -22.50
CA PRO A 232 -2.68 11.95 -21.80
C PRO A 232 -1.85 10.69 -21.50
N ASN A 233 -2.44 9.50 -21.61
CA ASN A 233 -1.73 8.21 -21.51
C ASN A 233 -1.38 7.60 -22.86
N ASP A 234 -1.80 8.23 -23.98
CA ASP A 234 -1.52 7.73 -25.33
C ASP A 234 -1.16 8.87 -26.29
N PHE A 235 0.14 9.01 -26.52
CA PHE A 235 0.74 9.91 -27.50
C PHE A 235 1.12 9.18 -28.79
N GLY A 236 0.68 7.94 -28.92
CA GLY A 236 0.94 7.10 -30.11
C GLY A 236 -0.16 7.19 -31.15
N VAL A 237 -0.13 6.26 -32.09
CA VAL A 237 -1.05 6.21 -33.26
C VAL A 237 -2.52 6.00 -32.88
N ARG A 238 -2.82 5.55 -31.70
CA ARG A 238 -4.19 5.40 -31.18
C ARG A 238 -4.66 6.62 -30.38
N GLY A 239 -3.74 7.50 -30.00
CA GLY A 239 -4.04 8.75 -29.33
C GLY A 239 -4.59 9.81 -30.26
N LEU A 240 -5.12 10.86 -29.65
CA LEU A 240 -5.58 12.03 -30.39
C LEU A 240 -4.40 12.99 -30.65
N PRO A 241 -4.38 13.68 -31.78
CA PRO A 241 -3.37 14.70 -32.03
C PRO A 241 -3.53 15.88 -31.05
N PRO A 242 -2.46 16.64 -30.80
CA PRO A 242 -2.56 17.84 -29.99
C PRO A 242 -3.43 18.89 -30.69
N THR A 243 -4.27 19.59 -29.89
CA THR A 243 -5.09 20.70 -30.41
C THR A 243 -4.23 21.89 -30.85
N HIS A 244 -3.11 22.12 -30.19
CA HIS A 244 -2.15 23.20 -30.41
C HIS A 244 -0.72 22.63 -30.45
N PRO A 245 -0.26 22.03 -31.53
CA PRO A 245 1.04 21.37 -31.61
C PRO A 245 2.20 22.31 -31.34
N ASP A 246 2.19 23.52 -31.90
CA ASP A 246 3.27 24.50 -31.74
C ASP A 246 3.37 24.97 -30.27
N LEU A 247 2.26 25.13 -29.58
CA LEU A 247 2.23 25.48 -28.16
C LEU A 247 2.79 24.35 -27.31
N LEU A 248 2.41 23.11 -27.59
CA LEU A 248 2.93 21.94 -26.88
C LEU A 248 4.44 21.83 -27.03
N ASP A 249 4.95 22.02 -28.26
CA ASP A 249 6.39 21.95 -28.52
C ASP A 249 7.15 23.12 -27.93
N HIS A 250 6.59 24.32 -27.96
CA HIS A 250 7.15 25.48 -27.28
C HIS A 250 7.30 25.27 -25.78
N LEU A 251 6.21 24.84 -25.12
CA LEU A 251 6.22 24.60 -23.67
C LEU A 251 7.16 23.43 -23.29
N ALA A 252 7.21 22.36 -24.10
CA ALA A 252 8.14 21.27 -23.89
C ALA A 252 9.60 21.71 -23.96
N THR A 253 9.91 22.55 -24.96
CA THR A 253 11.24 23.14 -25.13
C THR A 253 11.62 24.04 -23.93
N GLN A 254 10.73 24.92 -23.52
CA GLN A 254 10.92 25.75 -22.32
C GLN A 254 11.13 24.91 -21.06
N PHE A 255 10.39 23.81 -20.93
CA PHE A 255 10.52 22.92 -19.77
C PHE A 255 11.92 22.30 -19.69
N ILE A 256 12.45 21.80 -20.82
CA ILE A 256 13.82 21.29 -20.90
C ILE A 256 14.83 22.40 -20.58
N GLN A 257 14.71 23.56 -21.22
CA GLN A 257 15.64 24.71 -21.04
C GLN A 257 15.65 25.28 -19.62
N SER A 258 14.52 25.20 -18.91
CA SER A 258 14.41 25.59 -17.51
C SER A 258 14.97 24.56 -16.51
N GLY A 259 15.64 23.50 -17.00
CA GLY A 259 16.16 22.42 -16.18
C GLY A 259 15.03 21.54 -15.57
N TRP A 260 13.98 21.29 -16.33
CA TRP A 260 12.83 20.48 -15.90
C TRP A 260 12.09 21.07 -14.69
N SER A 261 12.02 22.40 -14.62
CA SER A 261 11.41 23.12 -13.48
C SER A 261 9.89 23.16 -13.61
N ILE A 262 9.20 22.32 -12.86
CA ILE A 262 7.74 22.31 -12.77
C ILE A 262 7.21 23.67 -12.27
N LYS A 263 7.90 24.30 -11.29
CA LYS A 263 7.51 25.63 -10.78
C LYS A 263 7.56 26.72 -11.84
N THR A 264 8.55 26.67 -12.73
CA THR A 264 8.67 27.61 -13.85
C THR A 264 7.50 27.44 -14.81
N MET A 265 7.10 26.19 -15.10
CA MET A 265 5.94 25.90 -15.97
C MET A 265 4.64 26.38 -15.34
N HIS A 266 4.38 26.10 -14.06
CA HIS A 266 3.22 26.64 -13.37
C HIS A 266 3.17 28.18 -13.46
N ARG A 267 4.28 28.85 -13.20
CA ARG A 267 4.36 30.31 -13.28
C ARG A 267 4.05 30.81 -14.72
N ALA A 268 4.63 30.20 -15.73
CA ALA A 268 4.43 30.59 -17.14
C ALA A 268 2.94 30.45 -17.54
N ILE A 269 2.30 29.34 -17.17
CA ILE A 269 0.89 29.09 -17.46
C ILE A 269 -0.01 30.06 -16.69
N MET A 270 0.17 30.19 -15.37
CA MET A 270 -0.71 31.02 -14.53
C MET A 270 -0.61 32.52 -14.84
N LEU A 271 0.52 33.00 -15.33
CA LEU A 271 0.69 34.39 -15.75
C LEU A 271 0.26 34.64 -17.20
N SER A 272 -0.15 33.62 -17.95
CA SER A 272 -0.64 33.77 -19.31
C SER A 272 -2.03 34.43 -19.34
N ALA A 273 -2.31 35.19 -20.39
CA ALA A 273 -3.63 35.76 -20.60
C ALA A 273 -4.73 34.68 -20.73
N THR A 274 -4.38 33.50 -21.26
CA THR A 274 -5.29 32.37 -21.37
C THR A 274 -5.76 31.86 -20.01
N TYR A 275 -4.88 31.77 -19.00
CA TYR A 275 -5.25 31.32 -17.66
C TYR A 275 -6.04 32.38 -16.88
N GLN A 276 -5.80 33.65 -17.17
CA GLN A 276 -6.44 34.79 -16.48
C GLN A 276 -7.78 35.23 -17.10
N GLN A 277 -8.32 34.45 -18.02
CA GLN A 277 -9.65 34.70 -18.57
C GLN A 277 -10.72 34.39 -17.51
N SER A 278 -11.84 35.13 -17.60
CA SER A 278 -13.02 34.82 -16.79
C SER A 278 -13.65 33.49 -17.17
N ALA A 279 -14.33 32.84 -16.24
CA ALA A 279 -15.11 31.65 -16.54
C ALA A 279 -16.25 32.00 -17.52
N GLY A 280 -16.41 31.16 -18.54
CA GLY A 280 -17.49 31.26 -19.50
C GLY A 280 -18.72 30.47 -19.06
N THR A 281 -19.89 30.87 -19.60
CA THR A 281 -21.17 30.17 -19.37
C THR A 281 -21.36 28.98 -20.31
N GLU A 282 -20.56 28.86 -21.34
CA GLU A 282 -20.70 27.82 -22.37
C GLU A 282 -19.96 26.54 -22.00
N THR A 283 -20.69 25.44 -22.01
CA THR A 283 -20.22 24.10 -21.69
C THR A 283 -19.58 23.38 -22.90
N SER A 284 -19.52 24.01 -24.05
CA SER A 284 -18.98 23.37 -25.22
C SER A 284 -17.46 23.24 -25.15
N GLY A 285 -16.96 22.08 -25.51
CA GLY A 285 -15.56 21.70 -25.57
C GLY A 285 -14.70 22.58 -26.48
N ASP A 286 -14.58 23.84 -26.11
CA ASP A 286 -13.82 24.84 -26.86
C ASP A 286 -12.34 24.55 -26.75
N ASP A 287 -11.82 23.91 -27.78
CA ASP A 287 -10.39 23.62 -27.93
C ASP A 287 -9.54 24.88 -28.08
N LEU A 288 -10.17 26.05 -28.24
CA LEU A 288 -9.52 27.33 -28.45
C LEU A 288 -9.16 28.06 -27.13
N TYR A 289 -9.60 27.56 -25.98
CA TYR A 289 -9.35 28.16 -24.68
C TYR A 289 -9.78 29.65 -24.64
N THR A 290 -10.96 29.99 -25.17
CA THR A 290 -11.50 31.36 -25.21
C THR A 290 -12.03 31.87 -23.88
N HIS A 291 -12.19 30.99 -22.93
CA HIS A 291 -12.60 31.28 -21.55
C HIS A 291 -12.01 30.24 -20.60
N PHE A 292 -11.99 30.52 -19.30
CA PHE A 292 -11.62 29.51 -18.29
C PHE A 292 -12.79 28.53 -18.10
N ALA A 293 -12.48 27.24 -18.25
CA ALA A 293 -13.49 26.22 -18.04
C ALA A 293 -13.69 25.96 -16.54
N ARG A 294 -14.94 26.15 -16.07
CA ARG A 294 -15.30 25.79 -14.71
C ARG A 294 -15.00 24.33 -14.44
N ARG A 295 -14.27 24.05 -13.39
CA ARG A 295 -13.93 22.68 -13.00
C ARG A 295 -14.26 22.39 -11.54
N ARG A 296 -14.64 21.14 -11.30
CA ARG A 296 -14.79 20.65 -9.93
C ARG A 296 -13.41 20.44 -9.30
N LEU A 297 -13.31 20.68 -8.00
CA LEU A 297 -12.14 20.34 -7.21
C LEU A 297 -11.96 18.82 -7.17
N SER A 298 -10.72 18.35 -7.29
CA SER A 298 -10.35 16.94 -7.08
C SER A 298 -10.52 16.54 -5.60
N ALA A 299 -10.53 15.26 -5.31
CA ALA A 299 -10.63 14.75 -3.94
C ALA A 299 -9.59 15.39 -3.00
N GLU A 300 -8.34 15.47 -3.45
CA GLU A 300 -7.26 16.06 -2.69
C GLU A 300 -7.46 17.56 -2.46
N GLU A 301 -7.91 18.28 -3.49
CA GLU A 301 -8.21 19.73 -3.37
C GLU A 301 -9.38 19.98 -2.43
N ILE A 302 -10.46 19.21 -2.49
CA ILE A 302 -11.61 19.36 -1.57
C ILE A 302 -11.16 19.25 -0.11
N ARG A 303 -10.41 18.19 0.23
CA ARG A 303 -9.94 17.98 1.59
C ARG A 303 -8.97 19.06 2.05
N ASP A 304 -8.02 19.43 1.20
CA ASP A 304 -7.03 20.47 1.51
C ASP A 304 -7.70 21.84 1.67
N THR A 305 -8.72 22.15 0.86
CA THR A 305 -9.49 23.38 0.98
C THR A 305 -10.28 23.42 2.29
N ILE A 306 -10.94 22.33 2.70
CA ILE A 306 -11.60 22.24 4.00
C ILE A 306 -10.60 22.53 5.13
N LEU A 307 -9.44 21.88 5.14
CA LEU A 307 -8.40 22.11 6.14
C LEU A 307 -7.86 23.54 6.10
N MET A 308 -7.74 24.14 4.92
CA MET A 308 -7.23 25.49 4.74
C MET A 308 -8.22 26.54 5.30
N VAL A 309 -9.50 26.47 4.94
CA VAL A 309 -10.50 27.44 5.41
C VAL A 309 -10.74 27.33 6.91
N THR A 310 -10.57 26.14 7.46
CA THR A 310 -10.63 25.92 8.91
C THR A 310 -9.31 26.26 9.62
N ARG A 311 -8.26 26.65 8.89
CA ARG A 311 -6.90 26.90 9.39
C ARG A 311 -6.28 25.73 10.17
N GLU A 312 -6.67 24.53 9.83
CA GLU A 312 -6.13 23.33 10.42
C GLU A 312 -5.17 22.57 9.45
N LEU A 313 -4.96 23.12 8.24
CA LEU A 313 -3.97 22.58 7.31
C LEU A 313 -2.57 22.76 7.88
N ASP A 314 -1.88 21.64 8.09
CA ASP A 314 -0.45 21.63 8.41
C ASP A 314 0.35 21.69 7.09
N PRO A 315 1.03 22.82 6.80
CA PRO A 315 1.76 23.00 5.55
C PRO A 315 3.10 22.27 5.50
N GLU A 316 3.58 21.76 6.64
CA GLU A 316 4.86 21.10 6.73
C GLU A 316 4.87 19.79 5.91
N PRO A 317 5.97 19.47 5.23
CA PRO A 317 6.08 18.22 4.51
C PRO A 317 5.75 17.00 5.37
N GLY A 318 5.10 16.02 4.76
CA GLY A 318 4.83 14.73 5.42
C GLY A 318 6.13 14.01 5.78
N GLN A 319 6.16 13.45 6.97
CA GLN A 319 7.18 12.49 7.38
C GLN A 319 6.87 11.12 6.78
N GLY A 320 7.79 10.16 6.95
CA GLY A 320 7.50 8.77 6.64
C GLY A 320 6.26 8.28 7.37
N HIS A 321 5.48 7.40 6.73
CA HIS A 321 4.30 6.84 7.38
C HIS A 321 4.70 6.02 8.61
N PRO A 322 3.87 6.01 9.68
CA PRO A 322 4.16 5.26 10.90
C PRO A 322 3.92 3.76 10.67
N PHE A 323 4.74 3.16 9.82
CA PHE A 323 4.68 1.73 9.56
C PHE A 323 5.10 0.96 10.81
N PRO A 324 4.42 -0.15 11.12
CA PRO A 324 4.93 -1.10 12.08
C PRO A 324 6.32 -1.61 11.69
N SER A 325 7.09 -2.08 12.66
CA SER A 325 8.40 -2.68 12.38
C SER A 325 8.29 -3.77 11.31
N PRO A 326 9.19 -3.83 10.30
CA PRO A 326 9.18 -4.85 9.26
C PRO A 326 9.11 -6.29 9.79
N ILE A 327 9.66 -6.56 10.96
CA ILE A 327 9.61 -7.87 11.61
C ILE A 327 8.18 -8.29 12.01
N SER A 328 7.27 -7.32 12.17
CA SER A 328 5.86 -7.58 12.46
C SER A 328 5.00 -7.81 11.19
N TRP A 329 5.59 -7.66 10.00
CA TRP A 329 4.87 -7.87 8.76
C TRP A 329 4.69 -9.37 8.51
N GLY A 330 3.51 -9.87 8.79
CA GLY A 330 3.13 -11.21 8.41
C GLY A 330 2.95 -11.34 6.90
N PHE A 331 2.85 -12.57 6.42
CA PHE A 331 2.57 -12.88 5.00
C PHE A 331 1.11 -12.58 4.65
N SER A 332 0.65 -11.36 4.93
CA SER A 332 -0.70 -10.90 4.65
C SER A 332 -0.65 -9.68 3.75
N GLN A 333 -1.41 -9.72 2.66
CA GLN A 333 -1.57 -8.58 1.76
C GLN A 333 -2.23 -7.37 2.45
N HIS A 334 -2.90 -7.58 3.58
CA HIS A 334 -3.69 -6.58 4.29
C HIS A 334 -3.12 -6.16 5.66
N GLY A 335 -2.26 -6.94 6.22
CA GLY A 335 -1.57 -6.58 7.45
C GLY A 335 -0.16 -6.05 7.15
N PRO A 336 0.43 -5.30 8.05
CA PRO A 336 -0.10 -4.72 9.28
C PRO A 336 -0.68 -3.30 9.10
N PHE A 337 -0.98 -2.91 7.85
CA PHE A 337 -1.32 -1.53 7.52
C PHE A 337 -2.80 -1.23 7.73
N ASN A 338 -3.10 -0.04 8.26
CA ASN A 338 -4.46 0.49 8.32
C ASN A 338 -4.88 1.07 6.98
N ALA A 339 -6.18 1.20 6.72
CA ALA A 339 -6.69 1.84 5.51
C ALA A 339 -6.48 3.36 5.56
N VAL A 340 -6.48 3.93 6.76
CA VAL A 340 -6.39 5.38 7.00
C VAL A 340 -5.30 5.64 8.04
N TYR A 341 -4.49 6.64 7.78
CA TYR A 341 -3.54 7.25 8.70
C TYR A 341 -3.88 8.74 8.76
N ASP A 342 -4.65 9.11 9.77
CA ASP A 342 -5.19 10.46 9.88
C ASP A 342 -4.10 11.49 10.18
N HIS A 343 -4.15 12.59 9.48
CA HIS A 343 -3.34 13.78 9.73
C HIS A 343 -3.97 15.00 9.05
N ASN A 344 -3.60 16.20 9.47
CA ASN A 344 -4.05 17.45 8.86
C ASN A 344 -3.07 18.01 7.80
N LYS A 345 -2.09 17.24 7.35
CA LYS A 345 -1.20 17.64 6.26
C LYS A 345 -1.93 17.59 4.92
N ARG A 346 -1.32 18.18 3.90
CA ARG A 346 -1.84 18.13 2.52
C ARG A 346 -2.13 16.70 2.08
N SER A 347 -3.20 16.54 1.33
CA SER A 347 -3.68 15.22 0.89
C SER A 347 -2.70 14.46 0.01
N VAL A 348 -1.71 15.14 -0.60
CA VAL A 348 -0.62 14.50 -1.33
C VAL A 348 0.23 13.59 -0.42
N TYR A 349 0.19 13.79 0.89
CA TYR A 349 0.89 12.96 1.88
C TYR A 349 0.01 11.86 2.49
N LEU A 350 -1.25 11.73 2.05
CA LEU A 350 -2.09 10.61 2.48
C LEU A 350 -1.50 9.30 1.97
N MET A 351 -1.44 8.31 2.84
CA MET A 351 -1.01 6.98 2.44
C MET A 351 -2.00 6.36 1.44
N THR A 352 -1.48 5.96 0.30
CA THR A 352 -2.24 5.21 -0.71
C THR A 352 -1.75 3.78 -0.79
N GLN A 353 -2.67 2.82 -0.70
CA GLN A 353 -2.37 1.39 -0.77
C GLN A 353 -3.12 0.77 -1.95
N ARG A 354 -2.51 -0.21 -2.62
CA ARG A 354 -3.14 -0.89 -3.75
C ARG A 354 -4.43 -1.60 -3.36
N LEU A 355 -4.43 -2.27 -2.23
CA LEU A 355 -5.56 -3.10 -1.78
C LEU A 355 -6.49 -2.41 -0.77
N LYS A 356 -6.08 -1.26 -0.23
CA LYS A 356 -6.87 -0.49 0.75
C LYS A 356 -6.91 0.97 0.33
N ARG A 357 -7.82 1.31 -0.57
CA ARG A 357 -8.01 2.71 -0.99
C ARG A 357 -8.46 3.55 0.20
N HIS A 358 -7.95 4.75 0.30
CA HIS A 358 -8.42 5.72 1.29
C HIS A 358 -9.90 6.02 1.04
N PRO A 359 -10.81 5.86 2.05
CA PRO A 359 -12.26 5.95 1.83
C PRO A 359 -12.69 7.27 1.22
N PHE A 360 -12.17 8.39 1.72
CA PHE A 360 -12.45 9.73 1.19
C PHE A 360 -12.02 9.86 -0.28
N LEU A 361 -10.78 9.46 -0.61
CA LEU A 361 -10.30 9.53 -2.00
C LEU A 361 -11.13 8.65 -2.93
N ALA A 362 -11.55 7.47 -2.46
CA ALA A 362 -12.42 6.58 -3.25
C ALA A 362 -13.81 7.19 -3.49
N LEU A 363 -14.37 7.90 -2.49
CA LEU A 363 -15.69 8.53 -2.60
C LEU A 363 -15.69 9.73 -3.57
N PHE A 364 -14.59 10.48 -3.64
CA PHE A 364 -14.45 11.67 -4.47
C PHE A 364 -13.59 11.46 -5.71
N ASP A 365 -13.66 10.28 -6.31
CA ASP A 365 -12.98 9.95 -7.58
C ASP A 365 -11.45 10.09 -7.55
N GLY A 366 -10.83 9.86 -6.39
CA GLY A 366 -9.37 9.77 -6.28
C GLY A 366 -8.80 8.68 -7.19
N PRO A 367 -7.51 8.73 -7.52
CA PRO A 367 -6.92 7.84 -8.54
C PRO A 367 -6.96 6.38 -8.10
N ASP A 368 -7.06 5.49 -9.08
CA ASP A 368 -6.82 4.08 -8.86
C ASP A 368 -5.33 3.85 -8.61
N THR A 369 -5.00 3.30 -7.44
CA THR A 369 -3.62 3.02 -7.04
C THR A 369 -3.00 1.84 -7.79
N ASN A 370 -3.79 1.08 -8.56
CA ASN A 370 -3.35 -0.08 -9.34
C ASN A 370 -3.09 0.24 -10.82
N ALA A 371 -3.56 1.40 -11.31
CA ALA A 371 -3.48 1.75 -12.71
C ALA A 371 -3.00 3.20 -12.91
N SER A 372 -2.39 3.45 -14.07
CA SER A 372 -2.12 4.82 -14.50
C SER A 372 -3.44 5.51 -14.84
N THR A 373 -3.74 6.59 -14.14
CA THR A 373 -4.96 7.37 -14.33
C THR A 373 -4.71 8.48 -15.33
N PRO A 374 -5.30 8.44 -16.54
CA PRO A 374 -5.09 9.45 -17.57
C PRO A 374 -5.80 10.76 -17.22
N ASP A 375 -6.99 10.66 -16.69
CA ASP A 375 -7.87 11.76 -16.36
C ASP A 375 -8.63 11.44 -15.05
N ARG A 376 -9.06 12.48 -14.35
CA ARG A 376 -9.87 12.32 -13.13
C ARG A 376 -11.34 12.27 -13.52
N LEU A 377 -12.05 11.30 -12.99
CA LEU A 377 -13.49 11.32 -13.04
C LEU A 377 -14.01 12.44 -12.12
N GLY A 378 -15.03 13.14 -12.55
CA GLY A 378 -15.70 14.18 -11.78
C GLY A 378 -17.16 13.81 -11.59
N THR A 379 -17.43 12.71 -10.85
CA THR A 379 -18.82 12.27 -10.62
C THR A 379 -19.49 13.11 -9.53
N THR A 380 -20.79 13.34 -9.69
CA THR A 380 -21.63 13.91 -8.65
C THR A 380 -22.66 12.87 -8.24
N VAL A 381 -22.49 12.31 -7.06
CA VAL A 381 -23.36 11.23 -6.55
C VAL A 381 -23.92 11.60 -5.17
N PRO A 382 -25.11 11.11 -4.80
CA PRO A 382 -25.75 11.44 -3.53
C PRO A 382 -24.89 11.11 -2.30
N THR A 383 -24.05 10.08 -2.38
CA THR A 383 -23.15 9.67 -1.29
C THR A 383 -22.11 10.73 -0.95
N GLN A 384 -21.68 11.54 -1.92
CA GLN A 384 -20.77 12.66 -1.69
C GLN A 384 -21.49 13.80 -0.92
N ALA A 385 -22.75 14.09 -1.24
CA ALA A 385 -23.55 15.05 -0.49
C ALA A 385 -23.80 14.57 0.97
N LEU A 386 -24.10 13.27 1.13
CA LEU A 386 -24.26 12.67 2.45
C LEU A 386 -22.97 12.70 3.28
N TYR A 387 -21.81 12.64 2.65
CA TYR A 387 -20.53 12.80 3.33
C TYR A 387 -20.42 14.17 3.99
N PHE A 388 -20.69 15.27 3.27
CA PHE A 388 -20.65 16.61 3.85
C PHE A 388 -21.65 16.83 4.99
N LEU A 389 -22.76 16.12 4.95
CA LEU A 389 -23.80 16.21 5.99
C LEU A 389 -23.47 15.39 7.25
N ASN A 390 -22.83 14.22 7.10
CA ASN A 390 -22.80 13.22 8.16
C ASN A 390 -21.38 12.80 8.61
N ASP A 391 -20.33 13.08 7.82
CA ASP A 391 -19.02 12.57 8.15
C ASP A 391 -18.41 13.28 9.36
N PRO A 392 -17.87 12.55 10.35
CA PRO A 392 -17.25 13.13 11.55
C PRO A 392 -16.13 14.12 11.26
N PHE A 393 -15.36 13.92 10.17
CA PHE A 393 -14.31 14.86 9.76
C PHE A 393 -14.91 16.22 9.44
N VAL A 394 -15.96 16.29 8.62
CA VAL A 394 -16.61 17.56 8.24
C VAL A 394 -17.23 18.24 9.46
N HIS A 395 -17.87 17.46 10.34
CA HIS A 395 -18.45 17.98 11.58
C HIS A 395 -17.38 18.60 12.48
N ALA A 396 -16.27 17.90 12.72
CA ALA A 396 -15.18 18.40 13.55
C ALA A 396 -14.54 19.66 12.97
N LYS A 397 -14.32 19.71 11.65
CA LYS A 397 -13.74 20.87 10.97
C LYS A 397 -14.69 22.09 11.01
N ALA A 398 -15.97 21.90 10.75
CA ALA A 398 -16.96 22.95 10.84
C ALA A 398 -17.11 23.48 12.27
N ASP A 399 -17.08 22.62 13.29
CA ASP A 399 -17.13 23.03 14.68
C ASP A 399 -15.90 23.85 15.09
N ALA A 400 -14.69 23.40 14.74
CA ALA A 400 -13.46 24.15 14.97
C ALA A 400 -13.49 25.53 14.29
N TRP A 401 -13.99 25.59 13.04
CA TRP A 401 -14.14 26.81 12.29
C TRP A 401 -15.14 27.75 12.95
N ALA A 402 -16.31 27.24 13.38
CA ALA A 402 -17.31 28.04 14.13
C ALA A 402 -16.71 28.65 15.41
N GLY A 403 -16.00 27.86 16.22
CA GLY A 403 -15.35 28.35 17.42
C GLY A 403 -14.35 29.49 17.16
N ARG A 404 -13.60 29.39 16.07
CA ARG A 404 -12.65 30.42 15.66
C ARG A 404 -13.38 31.69 15.17
N LEU A 405 -14.39 31.57 14.33
CA LEU A 405 -15.17 32.71 13.86
C LEU A 405 -15.81 33.47 15.02
N GLN A 406 -16.35 32.78 16.02
CA GLN A 406 -16.87 33.40 17.23
C GLN A 406 -15.83 34.17 18.05
N ALA A 407 -14.61 33.66 18.10
CA ALA A 407 -13.50 34.32 18.78
C ALA A 407 -12.96 35.55 18.01
N GLU A 408 -13.06 35.53 16.68
CA GLU A 408 -12.51 36.58 15.80
C GLU A 408 -13.54 37.66 15.43
N SER A 409 -14.85 37.41 15.58
CA SER A 409 -15.93 38.29 15.12
C SER A 409 -17.07 38.31 16.13
N PRO A 410 -17.45 39.53 16.64
CA PRO A 410 -18.40 39.67 17.74
C PRO A 410 -19.86 39.41 17.34
N THR A 411 -20.23 39.61 16.09
CA THR A 411 -21.61 39.46 15.62
C THR A 411 -21.76 38.30 14.63
N GLU A 412 -22.93 37.66 14.61
CA GLU A 412 -23.24 36.58 13.66
C GLU A 412 -23.12 37.06 12.21
N SER A 413 -23.50 38.27 11.90
CA SER A 413 -23.35 38.84 10.55
C SER A 413 -21.89 38.93 10.10
N GLU A 414 -21.00 39.38 11.01
CA GLU A 414 -19.56 39.42 10.72
C GLU A 414 -18.95 38.02 10.60
N GLN A 415 -19.41 37.06 11.40
CA GLN A 415 -18.99 35.65 11.31
C GLN A 415 -19.36 35.05 9.95
N ILE A 416 -20.58 35.35 9.49
CA ILE A 416 -21.09 34.90 8.18
C ILE A 416 -20.27 35.55 7.05
N ASP A 417 -20.11 36.89 7.05
CA ASP A 417 -19.33 37.58 5.99
C ASP A 417 -17.89 37.01 5.91
N ARG A 418 -17.27 36.80 7.07
CA ARG A 418 -15.92 36.24 7.13
C ARG A 418 -15.87 34.81 6.65
N ALA A 419 -16.88 33.99 6.93
CA ALA A 419 -16.98 32.64 6.40
C ALA A 419 -17.06 32.63 4.88
N TRP A 420 -17.92 33.46 4.30
CA TRP A 420 -18.06 33.62 2.85
C TRP A 420 -16.75 34.04 2.18
N ARG A 421 -16.13 35.11 2.68
CA ARG A 421 -14.83 35.57 2.15
C ARG A 421 -13.74 34.51 2.22
N THR A 422 -13.73 33.76 3.32
CA THR A 422 -12.71 32.72 3.50
C THR A 422 -12.93 31.52 2.57
N ALA A 423 -14.18 31.09 2.41
CA ALA A 423 -14.52 29.87 1.67
C ALA A 423 -14.76 30.14 0.17
N LEU A 424 -15.37 31.26 -0.18
CA LEU A 424 -15.87 31.56 -1.52
C LEU A 424 -15.21 32.79 -2.16
N GLY A 425 -14.32 33.48 -1.44
CA GLY A 425 -13.58 34.64 -1.96
C GLY A 425 -14.40 35.93 -2.14
N ARG A 426 -15.66 35.95 -1.73
CA ARG A 426 -16.56 37.08 -1.87
C ARG A 426 -17.38 37.30 -0.59
N SER A 427 -18.00 38.45 -0.44
CA SER A 427 -19.04 38.69 0.58
C SER A 427 -20.37 38.05 0.16
N PRO A 428 -21.22 37.67 1.12
CA PRO A 428 -22.59 37.26 0.81
C PRO A 428 -23.38 38.41 0.25
N THR A 429 -24.36 38.16 -0.60
CA THR A 429 -25.38 39.11 -0.96
C THR A 429 -26.30 39.39 0.24
N THR A 430 -27.13 40.42 0.13
CA THR A 430 -28.11 40.75 1.20
C THR A 430 -29.10 39.62 1.47
N GLU A 431 -29.51 38.91 0.40
CA GLU A 431 -30.40 37.75 0.47
C GLU A 431 -29.70 36.54 1.14
N GLU A 432 -28.49 36.19 0.68
CA GLU A 432 -27.70 35.11 1.29
C GLU A 432 -27.40 35.34 2.77
N LEU A 433 -27.11 36.61 3.16
CA LEU A 433 -26.88 36.95 4.57
C LEU A 433 -28.17 36.79 5.40
N HIS A 434 -29.32 37.24 4.86
CA HIS A 434 -30.62 37.08 5.50
C HIS A 434 -30.95 35.58 5.71
N ASP A 435 -30.81 34.77 4.68
CA ASP A 435 -31.09 33.34 4.73
C ASP A 435 -30.16 32.61 5.72
N ALA A 436 -28.89 32.98 5.75
CA ALA A 436 -27.92 32.42 6.69
C ALA A 436 -28.29 32.71 8.15
N LEU A 437 -28.63 33.98 8.45
CA LEU A 437 -29.09 34.40 9.78
C LEU A 437 -30.37 33.68 10.17
N HIS A 438 -31.33 33.58 9.27
CA HIS A 438 -32.58 32.84 9.50
C HIS A 438 -32.32 31.36 9.80
N PHE A 439 -31.47 30.69 9.00
CA PHE A 439 -31.07 29.29 9.23
C PHE A 439 -30.45 29.10 10.62
N ILE A 440 -29.50 29.97 10.98
CA ILE A 440 -28.81 29.89 12.28
C ILE A 440 -29.82 30.05 13.43
N ALA A 441 -30.72 31.05 13.35
CA ALA A 441 -31.73 31.29 14.37
C ALA A 441 -32.71 30.11 14.54
N MET A 442 -33.18 29.54 13.44
CA MET A 442 -34.02 28.35 13.47
C MET A 442 -33.29 27.17 14.12
N TYR A 443 -32.03 26.94 13.75
CA TYR A 443 -31.26 25.83 14.28
C TYR A 443 -30.94 26.00 15.77
N GLN A 444 -30.66 27.23 16.22
CA GLN A 444 -30.50 27.56 17.64
C GLN A 444 -31.79 27.25 18.45
N THR A 445 -32.97 27.58 17.89
CA THR A 445 -34.25 27.27 18.51
C THR A 445 -34.44 25.76 18.70
N GLU A 446 -34.16 24.96 17.69
CA GLU A 446 -34.26 23.49 17.77
C GLU A 446 -33.26 22.89 18.76
N LEU A 447 -32.01 23.33 18.73
CA LEU A 447 -30.98 22.87 19.67
C LEU A 447 -31.35 23.18 21.11
N SER A 448 -31.91 24.40 21.35
CA SER A 448 -32.37 24.78 22.67
C SER A 448 -33.55 23.94 23.16
N ARG A 449 -34.47 23.56 22.26
CA ARG A 449 -35.62 22.69 22.57
C ARG A 449 -35.20 21.30 23.06
N ILE A 450 -34.06 20.79 22.59
CA ILE A 450 -33.53 19.49 22.99
C ILE A 450 -32.40 19.58 24.05
N ASN A 451 -32.28 20.76 24.70
CA ASN A 451 -31.31 21.06 25.78
C ASN A 451 -29.86 20.75 25.39
N GLN A 452 -29.44 21.08 24.16
CA GLN A 452 -28.05 20.94 23.76
C GLN A 452 -27.18 22.09 24.30
N ASP A 453 -25.95 21.77 24.66
CA ASP A 453 -24.94 22.74 25.04
C ASP A 453 -24.34 23.46 23.81
N ASN A 454 -23.75 24.65 24.04
CA ASN A 454 -23.05 25.43 23.00
C ASN A 454 -23.90 25.73 21.75
N VAL A 455 -25.17 26.07 21.96
CA VAL A 455 -26.19 26.23 20.91
C VAL A 455 -25.73 27.13 19.77
N GLN A 456 -25.15 28.33 20.09
CA GLN A 456 -24.68 29.27 19.07
C GLN A 456 -23.59 28.66 18.18
N ARG A 457 -22.58 28.02 18.79
CA ARG A 457 -21.48 27.41 18.06
C ARG A 457 -21.97 26.27 17.17
N ARG A 458 -22.84 25.40 17.70
CA ARG A 458 -23.40 24.27 16.95
C ARG A 458 -24.27 24.73 15.78
N ALA A 459 -25.05 25.77 15.94
CA ALA A 459 -25.87 26.33 14.87
C ALA A 459 -25.00 26.96 13.78
N LEU A 460 -23.96 27.71 14.16
CA LEU A 460 -22.98 28.23 13.20
C LEU A 460 -22.24 27.09 12.48
N ALA A 461 -21.79 26.06 13.20
CA ALA A 461 -21.14 24.91 12.61
C ALA A 461 -22.05 24.17 11.62
N ALA A 462 -23.34 24.04 11.92
CA ALA A 462 -24.31 23.44 10.98
C ALA A 462 -24.42 24.29 9.70
N PHE A 463 -24.47 25.60 9.82
CA PHE A 463 -24.47 26.50 8.68
C PHE A 463 -23.16 26.40 7.85
N LEU A 464 -22.00 26.37 8.50
CA LEU A 464 -20.72 26.24 7.81
C LEU A 464 -20.60 24.94 7.00
N ARG A 465 -21.25 23.86 7.43
CA ARG A 465 -21.33 22.62 6.63
C ARG A 465 -22.10 22.82 5.32
N THR A 466 -23.12 23.70 5.31
CA THR A 466 -23.83 24.00 4.05
C THR A 466 -22.92 24.74 3.06
N ILE A 467 -22.04 25.62 3.54
CA ILE A 467 -21.03 26.27 2.69
C ILE A 467 -20.07 25.23 2.14
N ILE A 468 -19.49 24.39 3.00
CA ILE A 468 -18.53 23.33 2.58
C ILE A 468 -19.15 22.37 1.54
N GLY A 469 -20.45 22.07 1.66
CA GLY A 469 -21.18 21.21 0.73
C GLY A 469 -21.74 21.91 -0.50
N SER A 470 -21.56 23.23 -0.65
CA SER A 470 -22.11 23.99 -1.77
C SER A 470 -21.36 23.76 -3.07
N ASN A 471 -22.05 23.91 -4.19
CA ASN A 471 -21.40 23.81 -5.51
C ASN A 471 -20.35 24.90 -5.70
N GLU A 472 -20.57 26.10 -5.16
CA GLU A 472 -19.61 27.19 -5.27
C GLU A 472 -18.29 26.87 -4.55
N PHE A 473 -18.35 26.20 -3.41
CA PHE A 473 -17.16 25.73 -2.70
C PHE A 473 -16.43 24.59 -3.43
N LEU A 474 -17.17 23.75 -4.13
CA LEU A 474 -16.63 22.54 -4.78
C LEU A 474 -16.13 22.77 -6.21
N HIS A 475 -16.23 23.97 -6.75
CA HIS A 475 -15.80 24.31 -8.11
C HIS A 475 -14.89 25.53 -8.11
N VAL A 476 -14.01 25.58 -9.10
CA VAL A 476 -13.19 26.75 -9.44
C VAL A 476 -13.78 27.35 -10.71
N ASP A 477 -14.10 28.64 -10.62
CA ASP A 477 -14.60 29.45 -11.72
C ASP A 477 -13.48 30.26 -12.39
#